data_cb0da5202456e2a396b10680f622bc01
#
_entry.id   cb0da5202456e2a396b10680f622bc01
#
_cell.length_a   1.000
_cell.length_b   1.000
_cell.length_c   1.000
_cell.angle_alpha   90.00
_cell.angle_beta   90.00
_cell.angle_gamma   90.00
#
_symmetry.space_group_name_H-M   'P 1'
#
loop_
_entity.id
_entity.type
_entity.pdbx_description
1 polymer ?
#
loop_
_entity_poly.entity_id
_entity_poly.type
_entity_poly.pdbx_seq_one_letter_code
_entity_poly.pdbx_strand_id
1 'polypeptide(L)'
;MRARARLSVGRFCELARISRASYYRWREAAERGGERRSWPAPVRGRIEQAAAQLALEWPAWGHRKIWALLQADGFDASQATVRRALGARALLQPPGVNRERRALARSRKAAFRQPVARRNRVWQTDFTEHETAGAGTWQLGGVVDHVAKLCLACPVTATKTWRDAVIAIETARDRASELLGRPLIEDLADPHTGEVIPIIVVSDNGACYRAAAFARHIAARPEFRHVRTRYRAPETNGVIERWFQSLKYEHLYRHEIDDGPSLAVQVERFLDVYNTRRPHEALDFALPIDRYLRPPAITLEPAIQIGLCGSRP
;
A
#
# COMPACT_ATOMS: atom_id res chain seq x y z
N MET A 1 -33.60 -38.53 -12.78
CA MET A 1 -34.35 -37.85 -13.87
C MET A 1 -34.30 -38.58 -15.18
N ARG A 2 -33.15 -38.85 -15.82
CA ARG A 2 -33.04 -39.50 -17.12
C ARG A 2 -33.78 -40.86 -17.21
N ALA A 3 -33.56 -41.72 -16.23
CA ALA A 3 -34.17 -43.05 -16.19
C ALA A 3 -35.70 -42.99 -16.09
N ARG A 4 -36.26 -42.06 -15.35
CA ARG A 4 -37.73 -41.85 -15.24
C ARG A 4 -38.33 -41.35 -16.57
N ALA A 5 -37.57 -40.54 -17.32
CA ALA A 5 -38.00 -39.97 -18.60
C ALA A 5 -37.72 -40.90 -19.81
N ARG A 6 -37.13 -42.08 -19.59
CA ARG A 6 -36.75 -43.06 -20.64
C ARG A 6 -35.94 -42.46 -21.81
N LEU A 7 -35.14 -41.41 -21.55
CA LEU A 7 -34.34 -40.72 -22.54
C LEU A 7 -32.95 -41.38 -22.72
N SER A 8 -32.47 -41.38 -23.96
CA SER A 8 -31.07 -41.73 -24.22
C SER A 8 -30.12 -40.70 -23.56
N VAL A 9 -28.89 -41.14 -23.24
CA VAL A 9 -27.88 -40.23 -22.63
C VAL A 9 -27.64 -39.02 -23.53
N GLY A 10 -27.54 -39.22 -24.85
CA GLY A 10 -27.33 -38.12 -25.80
C GLY A 10 -28.45 -37.09 -25.71
N ARG A 11 -29.70 -37.54 -25.84
CA ARG A 11 -30.85 -36.63 -25.80
C ARG A 11 -31.04 -35.94 -24.46
N PHE A 12 -30.74 -36.63 -23.36
CA PHE A 12 -30.74 -36.01 -22.02
C PHE A 12 -29.67 -34.90 -21.92
N CYS A 13 -28.45 -35.14 -22.41
CA CYS A 13 -27.37 -34.17 -22.39
C CYS A 13 -27.69 -32.92 -23.23
N GLU A 14 -28.29 -33.10 -24.39
CA GLU A 14 -28.76 -31.99 -25.25
C GLU A 14 -29.79 -31.11 -24.50
N LEU A 15 -30.85 -31.74 -23.97
CA LEU A 15 -31.93 -31.04 -23.28
C LEU A 15 -31.43 -30.36 -22.00
N ALA A 16 -30.50 -30.99 -21.27
CA ALA A 16 -29.91 -30.46 -20.07
C ALA A 16 -28.76 -29.48 -20.34
N ARG A 17 -28.35 -29.26 -21.58
CA ARG A 17 -27.22 -28.45 -22.02
C ARG A 17 -25.92 -28.80 -21.28
N ILE A 18 -25.63 -30.07 -21.11
CA ILE A 18 -24.43 -30.60 -20.47
C ILE A 18 -23.65 -31.51 -21.44
N SER A 19 -22.33 -31.56 -21.31
CA SER A 19 -21.51 -32.47 -22.09
C SER A 19 -21.74 -33.95 -21.65
N ARG A 20 -21.63 -34.91 -22.59
CA ARG A 20 -21.65 -36.32 -22.25
C ARG A 20 -20.57 -36.70 -21.23
N ALA A 21 -19.39 -36.09 -21.34
CA ALA A 21 -18.30 -36.30 -20.38
C ALA A 21 -18.68 -35.86 -18.96
N SER A 22 -19.38 -34.73 -18.83
CA SER A 22 -19.88 -34.26 -17.53
C SER A 22 -20.94 -35.20 -16.95
N TYR A 23 -21.86 -35.73 -17.81
CA TYR A 23 -22.86 -36.67 -17.38
C TYR A 23 -22.23 -37.97 -16.84
N TYR A 24 -21.28 -38.57 -17.55
CA TYR A 24 -20.61 -39.82 -17.13
C TYR A 24 -19.79 -39.61 -15.87
N ARG A 25 -19.07 -38.50 -15.75
CA ARG A 25 -18.32 -38.17 -14.54
C ARG A 25 -19.23 -38.04 -13.32
N TRP A 26 -20.40 -37.42 -13.46
CA TRP A 26 -21.36 -37.30 -12.35
C TRP A 26 -22.00 -38.65 -12.00
N ARG A 27 -22.24 -39.50 -12.99
CA ARG A 27 -22.75 -40.87 -12.77
C ARG A 27 -21.74 -41.70 -12.00
N GLU A 28 -20.48 -41.72 -12.43
CA GLU A 28 -19.40 -42.39 -11.71
C GLU A 28 -19.23 -41.88 -10.29
N ALA A 29 -19.29 -40.57 -10.07
CA ALA A 29 -19.21 -39.98 -8.75
C ALA A 29 -20.38 -40.41 -7.85
N ALA A 30 -21.59 -40.56 -8.41
CA ALA A 30 -22.76 -41.03 -7.68
C ALA A 30 -22.68 -42.53 -7.37
N GLU A 31 -22.17 -43.35 -8.30
CA GLU A 31 -21.98 -44.80 -8.14
C GLU A 31 -20.90 -45.14 -7.10
N ARG A 32 -19.88 -44.28 -6.92
CA ARG A 32 -18.84 -44.46 -5.92
C ARG A 32 -19.27 -44.07 -4.47
N GLY A 33 -20.54 -43.71 -4.28
CA GLY A 33 -21.07 -43.37 -2.92
C GLY A 33 -20.41 -42.18 -2.25
N GLY A 34 -19.65 -41.39 -3.03
CA GLY A 34 -18.98 -40.23 -2.50
C GLY A 34 -19.96 -39.06 -2.31
N GLU A 35 -19.93 -38.43 -1.16
CA GLU A 35 -20.49 -37.09 -0.96
C GLU A 35 -20.07 -36.21 -2.15
N ARG A 36 -21.00 -35.46 -2.72
CA ARG A 36 -20.70 -34.48 -3.77
C ARG A 36 -19.63 -33.51 -3.21
N ARG A 37 -18.38 -33.79 -3.51
CA ARG A 37 -17.33 -32.81 -3.25
C ARG A 37 -17.64 -31.58 -4.11
N SER A 38 -18.08 -30.52 -3.48
CA SER A 38 -18.24 -29.23 -4.15
C SER A 38 -16.91 -28.86 -4.81
N TRP A 39 -16.94 -28.47 -6.08
CA TRP A 39 -15.75 -27.95 -6.74
C TRP A 39 -15.89 -26.44 -6.90
N PRO A 40 -14.92 -25.66 -6.49
CA PRO A 40 -13.69 -26.06 -5.79
C PRO A 40 -13.99 -26.59 -4.37
N ALA A 41 -13.17 -27.55 -3.91
CA ALA A 41 -13.35 -28.12 -2.57
C ALA A 41 -13.32 -27.02 -1.48
N PRO A 42 -14.14 -27.12 -0.42
CA PRO A 42 -14.08 -26.17 0.69
C PRO A 42 -12.70 -26.19 1.31
N VAL A 43 -12.19 -25.01 1.64
CA VAL A 43 -10.95 -24.89 2.43
C VAL A 43 -11.32 -25.14 3.88
N ARG A 44 -10.71 -26.14 4.50
CA ARG A 44 -10.96 -26.52 5.90
C ARG A 44 -9.63 -26.72 6.64
N GLY A 45 -9.69 -26.72 7.97
CA GLY A 45 -8.55 -27.01 8.82
C GLY A 45 -7.64 -25.82 9.08
N ARG A 46 -6.33 -26.08 9.16
CA ARG A 46 -5.33 -25.10 9.62
C ARG A 46 -5.32 -23.79 8.79
N ILE A 47 -5.43 -23.88 7.48
CA ILE A 47 -5.43 -22.68 6.58
C ILE A 47 -6.69 -21.84 6.83
N GLU A 48 -7.85 -22.46 6.94
CA GLU A 48 -9.11 -21.75 7.20
C GLU A 48 -9.09 -21.04 8.55
N GLN A 49 -8.62 -21.72 9.59
CA GLN A 49 -8.51 -21.15 10.94
C GLN A 49 -7.51 -20.00 10.98
N ALA A 50 -6.30 -20.19 10.44
CA ALA A 50 -5.27 -19.15 10.41
C ALA A 50 -5.72 -17.93 9.59
N ALA A 51 -6.33 -18.16 8.41
CA ALA A 51 -6.87 -17.07 7.59
C ALA A 51 -7.95 -16.26 8.31
N ALA A 52 -8.86 -16.94 9.02
CA ALA A 52 -9.92 -16.30 9.79
C ALA A 52 -9.36 -15.51 10.98
N GLN A 53 -8.40 -16.04 11.70
CA GLN A 53 -7.75 -15.37 12.81
C GLN A 53 -7.05 -14.07 12.35
N LEU A 54 -6.26 -14.13 11.29
CA LEU A 54 -5.60 -12.95 10.71
C LEU A 54 -6.63 -11.93 10.18
N ALA A 55 -7.74 -12.37 9.59
CA ALA A 55 -8.79 -11.45 9.12
C ALA A 55 -9.56 -10.77 10.26
N LEU A 56 -9.67 -11.40 11.42
CA LEU A 56 -10.25 -10.79 12.62
C LEU A 56 -9.27 -9.83 13.31
N GLU A 57 -7.99 -10.16 13.32
CA GLU A 57 -6.93 -9.28 13.81
C GLU A 57 -6.78 -8.03 12.92
N TRP A 58 -6.88 -8.20 11.59
CA TRP A 58 -6.73 -7.14 10.60
C TRP A 58 -7.99 -6.96 9.74
N PRO A 59 -9.11 -6.50 10.30
CA PRO A 59 -10.41 -6.50 9.61
C PRO A 59 -10.50 -5.57 8.40
N ALA A 60 -9.55 -4.63 8.24
CA ALA A 60 -9.47 -3.76 7.06
C ALA A 60 -8.64 -4.36 5.92
N TRP A 61 -7.98 -5.51 6.13
CA TRP A 61 -7.11 -6.08 5.12
C TRP A 61 -7.84 -7.10 4.26
N GLY A 62 -7.73 -6.94 2.94
CA GLY A 62 -8.33 -7.87 1.99
C GLY A 62 -7.56 -9.19 1.90
N HIS A 63 -8.20 -10.21 1.32
CA HIS A 63 -7.68 -11.58 1.22
C HIS A 63 -6.24 -11.69 0.67
N ARG A 64 -5.77 -10.73 -0.15
CA ARG A 64 -4.39 -10.74 -0.68
C ARG A 64 -3.35 -10.47 0.39
N LYS A 65 -3.61 -9.53 1.30
CA LYS A 65 -2.71 -9.24 2.41
C LYS A 65 -2.72 -10.39 3.42
N ILE A 66 -3.90 -10.93 3.72
CA ILE A 66 -4.03 -12.13 4.57
C ILE A 66 -3.26 -13.32 3.97
N TRP A 67 -3.35 -13.52 2.65
CA TRP A 67 -2.56 -14.54 1.96
C TRP A 67 -1.05 -14.30 2.13
N ALA A 68 -0.58 -13.06 1.98
CA ALA A 68 0.85 -12.74 2.11
C ALA A 68 1.37 -13.00 3.54
N LEU A 69 0.56 -12.71 4.56
CA LEU A 69 0.91 -13.07 5.94
C LEU A 69 0.99 -14.58 6.13
N LEU A 70 0.02 -15.33 5.60
CA LEU A 70 0.03 -16.80 5.68
C LEU A 70 1.26 -17.39 4.98
N GLN A 71 1.70 -16.83 3.84
CA GLN A 71 2.94 -17.26 3.18
C GLN A 71 4.15 -16.98 4.07
N ALA A 72 4.22 -15.81 4.71
CA ALA A 72 5.29 -15.47 5.64
C ALA A 72 5.32 -16.40 6.86
N ASP A 73 4.15 -16.86 7.32
CA ASP A 73 3.99 -17.83 8.40
C ASP A 73 4.22 -19.30 7.95
N GLY A 74 4.65 -19.53 6.70
CA GLY A 74 4.99 -20.83 6.15
C GLY A 74 3.79 -21.67 5.68
N PHE A 75 2.61 -21.09 5.51
CA PHE A 75 1.45 -21.80 4.94
C PHE A 75 1.52 -21.83 3.41
N ASP A 76 1.56 -23.02 2.83
CA ASP A 76 1.42 -23.20 1.37
C ASP A 76 -0.05 -23.12 0.96
N ALA A 77 -0.50 -21.92 0.59
CA ALA A 77 -1.86 -21.66 0.15
C ALA A 77 -1.90 -20.69 -1.03
N SER A 78 -2.76 -20.92 -2.01
CA SER A 78 -2.99 -19.95 -3.08
C SER A 78 -3.91 -18.80 -2.61
N GLN A 79 -3.81 -17.63 -3.26
CA GLN A 79 -4.73 -16.51 -3.01
C GLN A 79 -6.21 -16.91 -3.18
N ALA A 80 -6.49 -17.79 -4.15
CA ALA A 80 -7.85 -18.30 -4.37
C ALA A 80 -8.33 -19.18 -3.21
N THR A 81 -7.43 -19.94 -2.59
CA THR A 81 -7.72 -20.76 -1.41
C THR A 81 -8.08 -19.88 -0.22
N VAL A 82 -7.26 -18.85 0.07
CA VAL A 82 -7.52 -17.91 1.17
C VAL A 82 -8.81 -17.12 0.94
N ARG A 83 -9.06 -16.66 -0.30
CA ARG A 83 -10.32 -15.98 -0.65
C ARG A 83 -11.54 -16.86 -0.36
N ARG A 84 -11.50 -18.15 -0.69
CA ARG A 84 -12.60 -19.09 -0.40
C ARG A 84 -12.77 -19.33 1.09
N ALA A 85 -11.67 -19.48 1.83
CA ALA A 85 -11.70 -19.65 3.27
C ALA A 85 -12.39 -18.46 3.96
N LEU A 86 -11.99 -17.24 3.60
CA LEU A 86 -12.60 -16.02 4.13
C LEU A 86 -14.06 -15.85 3.69
N GLY A 87 -14.39 -16.23 2.45
CA GLY A 87 -15.76 -16.20 1.92
C GLY A 87 -16.70 -17.13 2.67
N ALA A 88 -16.24 -18.33 3.01
CA ALA A 88 -17.02 -19.32 3.78
C ALA A 88 -17.38 -18.82 5.20
N ARG A 89 -16.63 -17.87 5.75
CA ARG A 89 -16.85 -17.25 7.07
C ARG A 89 -17.39 -15.83 7.02
N ALA A 90 -17.82 -15.34 5.84
CA ALA A 90 -18.28 -13.97 5.62
C ALA A 90 -17.26 -12.87 6.02
N LEU A 91 -15.96 -13.17 5.95
CA LEU A 91 -14.86 -12.27 6.30
C LEU A 91 -14.22 -11.58 5.07
N LEU A 92 -14.83 -11.71 3.88
CA LEU A 92 -14.38 -10.98 2.70
C LEU A 92 -14.77 -9.51 2.81
N GLN A 93 -13.82 -8.64 2.52
CA GLN A 93 -14.12 -7.23 2.34
C GLN A 93 -15.11 -7.03 1.18
N PRO A 94 -16.12 -6.15 1.32
CA PRO A 94 -17.03 -5.84 0.23
C PRO A 94 -16.24 -5.33 -0.99
N PRO A 95 -16.69 -5.61 -2.21
CA PRO A 95 -16.03 -5.14 -3.42
C PRO A 95 -16.07 -3.62 -3.46
N GLY A 96 -14.97 -2.98 -3.07
CA GLY A 96 -14.84 -1.53 -3.16
C GLY A 96 -14.88 -1.05 -4.62
N VAL A 97 -15.16 0.23 -4.82
CA VAL A 97 -15.27 0.96 -6.12
C VAL A 97 -13.91 1.03 -6.83
N ASN A 98 -13.40 -0.12 -7.30
CA ASN A 98 -12.00 -0.27 -7.71
C ASN A 98 -11.76 -0.12 -9.24
N ARG A 99 -12.81 0.00 -10.08
CA ARG A 99 -12.64 -0.03 -11.54
C ARG A 99 -12.09 1.29 -12.09
N GLU A 100 -12.63 2.42 -11.67
CA GLU A 100 -12.15 3.76 -12.04
C GLU A 100 -10.75 4.04 -11.45
N ARG A 101 -10.55 3.67 -10.18
CA ARG A 101 -9.23 3.81 -9.52
C ARG A 101 -8.12 3.03 -10.23
N ARG A 102 -8.41 1.84 -10.79
CA ARG A 102 -7.43 1.06 -11.57
C ARG A 102 -7.13 1.65 -12.94
N ALA A 103 -8.12 2.28 -13.58
CA ALA A 103 -7.91 2.99 -14.85
C ALA A 103 -7.01 4.23 -14.64
N LEU A 104 -7.32 5.05 -13.63
CA LEU A 104 -6.50 6.19 -13.22
C LEU A 104 -5.08 5.79 -12.78
N ALA A 105 -4.92 4.67 -12.08
CA ALA A 105 -3.61 4.18 -11.67
C ALA A 105 -2.73 3.70 -12.85
N ARG A 106 -3.33 3.23 -13.96
CA ARG A 106 -2.58 2.85 -15.17
C ARG A 106 -2.08 4.08 -15.94
N SER A 107 -2.89 5.13 -16.07
CA SER A 107 -2.46 6.38 -16.70
C SER A 107 -1.36 7.07 -15.90
N ARG A 108 -1.41 7.00 -14.55
CA ARG A 108 -0.35 7.49 -13.67
C ARG A 108 0.98 6.78 -13.88
N LYS A 109 0.96 5.46 -14.02
CA LYS A 109 2.19 4.66 -14.25
C LYS A 109 2.88 5.00 -15.57
N ALA A 110 2.12 5.45 -16.57
CA ALA A 110 2.64 5.86 -17.87
C ALA A 110 3.30 7.26 -17.84
N ALA A 111 2.95 8.12 -16.88
CA ALA A 111 3.48 9.48 -16.76
C ALA A 111 4.89 9.53 -16.15
N PHE A 112 5.26 8.55 -15.31
CA PHE A 112 6.64 8.38 -14.82
C PHE A 112 7.43 7.55 -15.82
N ARG A 113 7.95 8.21 -16.86
CA ARG A 113 8.70 7.54 -17.95
C ARG A 113 10.04 6.92 -17.52
N GLN A 114 10.52 7.20 -16.32
CA GLN A 114 11.69 6.52 -15.73
C GLN A 114 11.36 6.12 -14.29
N PRO A 115 11.43 4.83 -13.96
CA PRO A 115 11.16 4.37 -12.59
C PRO A 115 12.28 4.85 -11.66
N VAL A 116 11.91 5.53 -10.58
CA VAL A 116 12.83 5.79 -9.48
C VAL A 116 13.12 4.45 -8.80
N ALA A 117 14.34 3.93 -8.94
CA ALA A 117 14.66 2.56 -8.54
C ALA A 117 15.27 2.45 -7.12
N ARG A 118 15.70 3.58 -6.50
CA ARG A 118 16.43 3.58 -5.23
C ARG A 118 15.68 4.37 -4.14
N ARG A 119 15.70 3.87 -2.89
CA ARG A 119 15.23 4.61 -1.72
C ARG A 119 15.94 5.97 -1.62
N ASN A 120 15.37 6.88 -0.87
CA ASN A 120 15.92 8.22 -0.61
C ASN A 120 16.26 9.01 -1.89
N ARG A 121 15.52 8.78 -2.99
CA ARG A 121 15.61 9.60 -4.20
C ARG A 121 14.43 10.56 -4.34
N VAL A 122 13.25 10.11 -3.91
CA VAL A 122 12.04 10.91 -3.91
C VAL A 122 11.27 10.66 -2.62
N TRP A 123 11.04 11.71 -1.86
CA TRP A 123 10.10 11.72 -0.76
C TRP A 123 8.87 12.51 -1.16
N GLN A 124 7.70 11.99 -0.83
CA GLN A 124 6.44 12.72 -0.98
C GLN A 124 5.99 13.21 0.38
N THR A 125 5.60 14.49 0.46
CA THR A 125 5.06 15.09 1.67
C THR A 125 3.75 15.79 1.39
N ASP A 126 2.82 15.67 2.32
CA ASP A 126 1.50 16.29 2.28
C ASP A 126 0.90 16.37 3.69
N PHE A 127 -0.18 17.12 3.83
CA PHE A 127 -0.96 17.19 5.07
C PHE A 127 -2.36 16.66 4.84
N THR A 128 -2.88 15.97 5.85
CA THR A 128 -4.30 15.62 5.93
C THR A 128 -4.85 16.01 7.30
N GLU A 129 -6.16 16.19 7.37
CA GLU A 129 -6.86 16.55 8.60
C GLU A 129 -7.52 15.34 9.24
N HIS A 130 -7.61 15.34 10.56
CA HIS A 130 -8.40 14.41 11.35
C HIS A 130 -9.10 15.17 12.46
N GLU A 131 -10.41 14.96 12.57
CA GLU A 131 -11.23 15.51 13.65
C GLU A 131 -11.28 14.52 14.80
N THR A 132 -11.00 14.99 16.01
CA THR A 132 -11.07 14.20 17.25
C THR A 132 -12.39 14.46 17.97
N ALA A 133 -12.83 13.52 18.79
CA ALA A 133 -14.12 13.60 19.46
C ALA A 133 -14.25 14.78 20.44
N GLY A 134 -13.17 15.14 21.12
CA GLY A 134 -13.18 16.16 22.18
C GLY A 134 -12.39 17.44 21.92
N ALA A 135 -11.45 17.44 20.97
CA ALA A 135 -10.43 18.50 20.87
C ALA A 135 -10.24 19.07 19.45
N GLY A 136 -11.25 18.97 18.59
CA GLY A 136 -11.26 19.63 17.27
C GLY A 136 -10.40 18.94 16.20
N THR A 137 -9.99 19.73 15.20
CA THR A 137 -9.30 19.23 14.00
C THR A 137 -7.78 19.36 14.12
N TRP A 138 -7.09 18.27 13.87
CA TRP A 138 -5.63 18.17 13.89
C TRP A 138 -5.07 17.94 12.50
N GLN A 139 -3.85 18.39 12.27
CA GLN A 139 -3.12 18.24 11.02
C GLN A 139 -2.09 17.10 11.14
N LEU A 140 -2.04 16.21 10.15
CA LEU A 140 -1.11 15.12 10.07
C LEU A 140 -0.17 15.36 8.88
N GLY A 141 1.10 15.65 9.17
CA GLY A 141 2.12 15.97 8.18
C GLY A 141 2.90 14.72 7.76
N GLY A 142 2.48 14.02 6.70
CA GLY A 142 3.13 12.78 6.27
C GLY A 142 4.38 13.00 5.42
N VAL A 143 5.37 12.11 5.57
CA VAL A 143 6.53 11.99 4.67
C VAL A 143 6.75 10.52 4.32
N VAL A 144 6.67 10.19 3.03
CA VAL A 144 6.75 8.81 2.54
C VAL A 144 7.83 8.67 1.47
N ASP A 145 8.70 7.68 1.63
CA ASP A 145 9.63 7.29 0.55
C ASP A 145 8.87 6.70 -0.63
N HIS A 146 9.09 7.27 -1.82
CA HIS A 146 8.36 6.89 -3.03
C HIS A 146 8.60 5.44 -3.46
N VAL A 147 9.82 4.94 -3.31
CA VAL A 147 10.23 3.59 -3.77
C VAL A 147 9.85 2.53 -2.77
N ALA A 148 10.29 2.69 -1.53
CA ALA A 148 10.05 1.71 -0.48
C ALA A 148 8.61 1.74 0.06
N LYS A 149 7.83 2.79 -0.25
CA LYS A 149 6.50 3.04 0.33
C LYS A 149 6.53 3.15 1.86
N LEU A 150 7.73 3.34 2.43
CA LEU A 150 7.95 3.51 3.86
C LEU A 150 7.47 4.89 4.29
N CYS A 151 6.63 4.97 5.29
CA CYS A 151 6.33 6.24 5.95
C CYS A 151 7.43 6.52 6.97
N LEU A 152 8.17 7.60 6.75
CA LEU A 152 9.28 8.01 7.60
C LEU A 152 8.81 8.86 8.78
N ALA A 153 7.79 9.69 8.57
CA ALA A 153 7.24 10.55 9.61
C ALA A 153 5.77 10.89 9.35
N CYS A 154 5.02 11.09 10.42
CA CYS A 154 3.69 11.69 10.36
C CYS A 154 3.36 12.44 11.66
N PRO A 155 4.06 13.55 11.99
CA PRO A 155 3.73 14.33 13.17
C PRO A 155 2.30 14.85 13.12
N VAL A 156 1.69 14.90 14.32
CA VAL A 156 0.37 15.49 14.57
C VAL A 156 0.57 16.89 15.13
N THR A 157 -0.04 17.87 14.49
CA THR A 157 0.09 19.28 14.88
C THR A 157 -1.26 19.97 14.90
N ALA A 158 -1.41 21.03 15.70
CA ALA A 158 -2.63 21.82 15.74
C ALA A 158 -2.77 22.74 14.52
N THR A 159 -1.69 22.98 13.79
CA THR A 159 -1.63 23.93 12.67
C THR A 159 -1.01 23.31 11.43
N LYS A 160 -1.21 23.96 10.28
CA LYS A 160 -0.59 23.61 8.99
C LYS A 160 0.26 24.79 8.53
N THR A 161 1.37 25.01 9.19
CA THR A 161 2.30 26.10 8.87
C THR A 161 3.58 25.55 8.19
N TRP A 162 4.44 26.45 7.72
CA TRP A 162 5.74 26.06 7.20
C TRP A 162 6.63 25.40 8.26
N ARG A 163 6.45 25.75 9.56
CA ARG A 163 7.18 25.13 10.67
C ARG A 163 6.78 23.67 10.82
N ASP A 164 5.50 23.37 10.70
CA ASP A 164 4.98 22.00 10.78
C ASP A 164 5.48 21.16 9.62
N ALA A 165 5.58 21.75 8.42
CA ALA A 165 6.18 21.07 7.26
C ALA A 165 7.68 20.80 7.45
N VAL A 166 8.41 21.73 8.08
CA VAL A 166 9.82 21.51 8.45
C VAL A 166 9.95 20.40 9.49
N ILE A 167 9.12 20.40 10.54
CA ILE A 167 9.11 19.35 11.57
C ILE A 167 8.93 17.98 10.89
N ALA A 168 7.99 17.83 9.96
CA ALA A 168 7.77 16.57 9.28
C ALA A 168 9.01 16.09 8.49
N ILE A 169 9.69 17.00 7.78
CA ILE A 169 10.90 16.65 6.99
C ILE A 169 12.08 16.32 7.91
N GLU A 170 12.31 17.09 8.98
CA GLU A 170 13.42 16.83 9.90
C GLU A 170 13.19 15.51 10.68
N THR A 171 11.96 15.26 11.15
CA THR A 171 11.60 13.97 11.76
C THR A 171 11.85 12.81 10.78
N ALA A 172 11.48 12.98 9.52
CA ALA A 172 11.74 11.95 8.50
C ALA A 172 13.23 11.73 8.24
N ARG A 173 14.06 12.82 8.26
CA ARG A 173 15.51 12.74 8.13
C ARG A 173 16.13 11.95 9.28
N ASP A 174 15.74 12.32 10.50
CA ASP A 174 16.26 11.68 11.70
C ASP A 174 15.87 10.19 11.75
N ARG A 175 14.61 9.87 11.42
CA ARG A 175 14.14 8.49 11.32
C ARG A 175 14.87 7.70 10.23
N ALA A 176 15.13 8.30 9.08
CA ALA A 176 15.91 7.68 8.00
C ALA A 176 17.34 7.37 8.48
N SER A 177 17.99 8.30 9.17
CA SER A 177 19.32 8.11 9.73
C SER A 177 19.35 6.99 10.77
N GLU A 178 18.36 6.97 11.67
CA GLU A 178 18.19 5.91 12.67
C GLU A 178 18.05 4.52 12.02
N LEU A 179 17.16 4.39 11.04
CA LEU A 179 16.94 3.13 10.31
C LEU A 179 18.18 2.66 9.55
N LEU A 180 18.98 3.58 9.05
CA LEU A 180 20.21 3.27 8.32
C LEU A 180 21.40 3.00 9.26
N GLY A 181 21.30 3.37 10.55
CA GLY A 181 22.41 3.29 11.50
C GLY A 181 23.57 4.23 11.19
N ARG A 182 23.31 5.27 10.37
CA ARG A 182 24.28 6.29 9.94
C ARG A 182 23.58 7.57 9.49
N PRO A 183 24.27 8.71 9.44
CA PRO A 183 23.72 9.95 8.91
C PRO A 183 23.15 9.77 7.50
N LEU A 184 21.98 10.33 7.24
CA LEU A 184 21.30 10.21 5.93
C LEU A 184 22.17 10.71 4.78
N ILE A 185 22.95 11.77 5.00
CA ILE A 185 23.85 12.35 3.99
C ILE A 185 24.86 11.34 3.44
N GLU A 186 25.31 10.38 4.24
CA GLU A 186 26.23 9.33 3.81
C GLU A 186 25.55 8.33 2.88
N ASP A 187 24.24 8.06 3.07
CA ASP A 187 23.47 7.19 2.14
C ASP A 187 23.21 7.88 0.79
N LEU A 188 23.27 9.20 0.76
CA LEU A 188 23.03 10.02 -0.43
C LEU A 188 24.32 10.26 -1.24
N ALA A 189 25.49 10.06 -0.66
CA ALA A 189 26.75 10.23 -1.34
C ALA A 189 26.91 9.17 -2.47
N ASP A 190 27.33 9.63 -3.63
CA ASP A 190 27.73 8.75 -4.71
C ASP A 190 29.02 8.01 -4.31
N PRO A 191 29.07 6.68 -4.37
CA PRO A 191 30.21 5.92 -3.91
C PRO A 191 31.49 6.14 -4.73
N HIS A 192 31.40 6.69 -5.94
CA HIS A 192 32.55 6.93 -6.82
C HIS A 192 33.04 8.37 -6.76
N THR A 193 32.12 9.34 -6.67
CA THR A 193 32.46 10.77 -6.72
C THR A 193 32.42 11.44 -5.37
N GLY A 194 31.75 10.86 -4.38
CA GLY A 194 31.48 11.47 -3.08
C GLY A 194 30.42 12.60 -3.13
N GLU A 195 29.89 12.91 -4.30
CA GLU A 195 28.86 13.95 -4.44
C GLU A 195 27.55 13.51 -3.78
N VAL A 196 26.93 14.44 -3.05
CA VAL A 196 25.60 14.20 -2.44
C VAL A 196 24.54 14.35 -3.54
N ILE A 197 23.81 13.28 -3.81
CA ILE A 197 22.66 13.30 -4.70
C ILE A 197 21.42 13.57 -3.84
N PRO A 198 20.87 14.81 -3.87
CA PRO A 198 19.81 15.21 -2.96
C PRO A 198 18.49 14.44 -3.20
N ILE A 199 17.76 14.22 -2.13
CA ILE A 199 16.38 13.71 -2.16
C ILE A 199 15.49 14.78 -2.76
N ILE A 200 14.69 14.41 -3.74
CA ILE A 200 13.65 15.29 -4.28
C ILE A 200 12.44 15.20 -3.35
N VAL A 201 12.22 16.25 -2.58
CA VAL A 201 11.03 16.40 -1.72
C VAL A 201 9.90 16.95 -2.58
N VAL A 202 8.91 16.12 -2.86
CA VAL A 202 7.74 16.46 -3.68
C VAL A 202 6.58 16.83 -2.76
N SER A 203 5.99 18.01 -2.96
CA SER A 203 4.80 18.48 -2.26
C SER A 203 3.74 19.02 -3.22
N ASP A 204 2.53 19.26 -2.72
CA ASP A 204 1.53 20.06 -3.38
C ASP A 204 1.89 21.57 -3.38
N ASN A 205 0.97 22.42 -3.85
CA ASN A 205 1.10 23.88 -3.82
C ASN A 205 0.50 24.53 -2.55
N GLY A 206 0.39 23.79 -1.46
CA GLY A 206 -0.11 24.30 -0.18
C GLY A 206 0.67 25.51 0.32
N ALA A 207 0.02 26.39 1.10
CA ALA A 207 0.62 27.63 1.60
C ALA A 207 1.89 27.38 2.43
N CYS A 208 1.90 26.30 3.25
CA CYS A 208 3.06 25.88 4.04
C CYS A 208 4.31 25.63 3.19
N TYR A 209 4.15 24.95 2.05
CA TYR A 209 5.24 24.62 1.12
C TYR A 209 5.65 25.79 0.19
N ARG A 210 4.77 26.79 0.02
CA ARG A 210 5.08 28.01 -0.75
C ARG A 210 5.81 29.07 0.07
N ALA A 211 5.84 28.93 1.38
CA ALA A 211 6.47 29.89 2.27
C ALA A 211 7.97 30.01 1.97
N ALA A 212 8.47 31.25 1.84
CA ALA A 212 9.90 31.51 1.63
C ALA A 212 10.78 30.93 2.75
N ALA A 213 10.25 30.86 3.98
CA ALA A 213 10.96 30.27 5.11
C ALA A 213 11.14 28.75 4.93
N PHE A 214 10.14 28.02 4.40
CA PHE A 214 10.29 26.61 4.06
C PHE A 214 11.34 26.42 2.96
N ALA A 215 11.25 27.19 1.88
CA ALA A 215 12.22 27.12 0.78
C ALA A 215 13.65 27.38 1.26
N ARG A 216 13.88 28.39 2.13
CA ARG A 216 15.20 28.67 2.72
C ARG A 216 15.70 27.53 3.60
N HIS A 217 14.81 26.93 4.41
CA HIS A 217 15.17 25.80 5.26
C HIS A 217 15.65 24.60 4.43
N ILE A 218 14.90 24.23 3.39
CA ILE A 218 15.28 23.12 2.49
C ILE A 218 16.57 23.45 1.75
N ALA A 219 16.74 24.68 1.24
CA ALA A 219 17.95 25.09 0.51
C ALA A 219 19.22 25.09 1.38
N ALA A 220 19.09 25.21 2.70
CA ALA A 220 20.21 25.12 3.65
C ALA A 220 20.66 23.66 3.93
N ARG A 221 19.95 22.66 3.41
CA ARG A 221 20.22 21.23 3.61
C ARG A 221 20.70 20.61 2.30
N PRO A 222 21.95 20.14 2.22
CA PRO A 222 22.46 19.49 1.01
C PRO A 222 21.74 18.21 0.66
N GLU A 223 21.08 17.57 1.65
CA GLU A 223 20.31 16.35 1.48
C GLU A 223 19.01 16.54 0.69
N PHE A 224 18.50 17.76 0.56
CA PHE A 224 17.16 18.00 0.04
C PHE A 224 17.10 18.94 -1.15
N ARG A 225 16.19 18.64 -2.06
CA ARG A 225 15.76 19.53 -3.14
C ARG A 225 14.24 19.56 -3.21
N HIS A 226 13.61 20.69 -3.00
CA HIS A 226 12.17 20.83 -3.04
C HIS A 226 11.65 20.99 -4.46
N VAL A 227 10.61 20.22 -4.81
CA VAL A 227 9.88 20.31 -6.08
C VAL A 227 8.39 20.31 -5.77
N ARG A 228 7.69 21.37 -6.19
CA ARG A 228 6.23 21.45 -6.10
C ARG A 228 5.59 20.84 -7.32
N THR A 229 4.51 20.08 -7.11
CA THR A 229 3.72 19.53 -8.21
C THR A 229 3.05 20.67 -9.00
N ARG A 230 2.83 20.45 -10.31
CA ARG A 230 2.07 21.42 -11.10
C ARG A 230 0.62 21.48 -10.64
N TYR A 231 0.02 22.66 -10.72
CA TYR A 231 -1.41 22.84 -10.49
C TYR A 231 -2.21 21.87 -11.41
N ARG A 232 -3.07 21.03 -10.82
CA ARG A 232 -3.84 19.97 -11.48
C ARG A 232 -3.02 18.78 -12.03
N ALA A 233 -1.83 18.48 -11.52
CA ALA A 233 -1.15 17.23 -11.80
C ALA A 233 -1.15 16.32 -10.53
N PRO A 234 -2.28 15.70 -10.17
CA PRO A 234 -2.40 14.85 -8.98
C PRO A 234 -1.55 13.57 -9.05
N GLU A 235 -0.90 13.36 -10.18
CA GLU A 235 -0.17 12.13 -10.49
C GLU A 235 1.11 11.96 -9.66
N THR A 236 1.66 13.06 -9.15
CA THR A 236 2.95 13.08 -8.46
C THR A 236 2.86 12.81 -6.95
N ASN A 237 1.68 12.96 -6.31
CA ASN A 237 1.47 12.77 -4.87
C ASN A 237 0.70 11.46 -4.51
N GLY A 238 0.48 10.60 -5.48
CA GLY A 238 -0.39 9.42 -5.31
C GLY A 238 0.09 8.38 -4.30
N VAL A 239 1.37 8.39 -3.87
CA VAL A 239 1.87 7.45 -2.85
C VAL A 239 1.44 7.93 -1.47
N ILE A 240 1.66 9.20 -1.15
CA ILE A 240 1.28 9.76 0.16
C ILE A 240 -0.24 9.85 0.31
N GLU A 241 -0.99 10.21 -0.73
CA GLU A 241 -2.46 10.18 -0.72
C GLU A 241 -2.99 8.79 -0.35
N ARG A 242 -2.40 7.74 -0.93
CA ARG A 242 -2.77 6.35 -0.64
C ARG A 242 -2.37 5.95 0.76
N TRP A 243 -1.24 6.44 1.26
CA TRP A 243 -0.82 6.21 2.62
C TRP A 243 -1.82 6.83 3.62
N PHE A 244 -2.23 8.07 3.41
CA PHE A 244 -3.27 8.72 4.23
C PHE A 244 -4.61 7.99 4.18
N GLN A 245 -5.00 7.47 3.00
CA GLN A 245 -6.20 6.64 2.91
C GLN A 245 -6.06 5.37 3.76
N SER A 246 -4.89 4.71 3.71
CA SER A 246 -4.64 3.54 4.54
C SER A 246 -4.69 3.90 6.03
N LEU A 247 -4.02 4.98 6.46
CA LEU A 247 -4.05 5.46 7.85
C LEU A 247 -5.49 5.69 8.32
N LYS A 248 -6.29 6.44 7.56
CA LYS A 248 -7.65 6.79 7.96
C LYS A 248 -8.58 5.58 7.97
N TYR A 249 -8.64 4.81 6.89
CA TYR A 249 -9.64 3.75 6.73
C TYR A 249 -9.23 2.42 7.36
N GLU A 250 -7.95 2.13 7.48
CA GLU A 250 -7.48 0.89 8.08
C GLU A 250 -7.27 1.05 9.60
N HIS A 251 -7.14 2.28 10.11
CA HIS A 251 -6.83 2.53 11.51
C HIS A 251 -7.66 3.65 12.16
N LEU A 252 -7.45 4.92 11.85
CA LEU A 252 -8.01 6.03 12.64
C LEU A 252 -9.54 5.98 12.77
N TYR A 253 -10.28 5.69 11.69
CA TYR A 253 -11.74 5.60 11.72
C TYR A 253 -12.30 4.36 12.44
N ARG A 254 -11.42 3.55 13.02
CA ARG A 254 -11.77 2.36 13.81
C ARG A 254 -11.54 2.54 15.31
N HIS A 255 -11.01 3.69 15.68
CA HIS A 255 -10.71 4.03 17.06
C HIS A 255 -11.45 5.32 17.44
N GLU A 256 -11.94 5.38 18.65
CA GLU A 256 -12.41 6.61 19.26
C GLU A 256 -11.18 7.38 19.76
N ILE A 257 -10.99 8.60 19.29
CA ILE A 257 -9.79 9.41 19.53
C ILE A 257 -10.23 10.76 20.05
N ASP A 258 -9.91 11.04 21.30
CA ASP A 258 -10.44 12.19 22.02
C ASP A 258 -9.66 13.49 21.75
N ASP A 259 -8.34 13.41 21.60
CA ASP A 259 -7.46 14.57 21.54
C ASP A 259 -6.22 14.33 20.64
N GLY A 260 -5.41 15.39 20.47
CA GLY A 260 -4.18 15.35 19.68
C GLY A 260 -3.11 14.39 20.20
N PRO A 261 -2.81 14.36 21.51
CA PRO A 261 -1.90 13.38 22.08
C PRO A 261 -2.31 11.92 21.81
N SER A 262 -3.58 11.61 22.02
CA SER A 262 -4.16 10.28 21.70
C SER A 262 -4.07 9.98 20.21
N LEU A 263 -4.34 10.97 19.35
CA LEU A 263 -4.18 10.84 17.90
C LEU A 263 -2.72 10.55 17.52
N ALA A 264 -1.75 11.24 18.13
CA ALA A 264 -0.33 11.01 17.87
C ALA A 264 0.08 9.57 18.21
N VAL A 265 -0.39 9.04 19.34
CA VAL A 265 -0.16 7.63 19.72
C VAL A 265 -0.74 6.67 18.68
N GLN A 266 -1.95 6.93 18.17
CA GLN A 266 -2.58 6.08 17.16
C GLN A 266 -1.86 6.15 15.81
N VAL A 267 -1.37 7.33 15.43
CA VAL A 267 -0.58 7.52 14.20
C VAL A 267 0.73 6.73 14.30
N GLU A 268 1.48 6.82 15.40
CA GLU A 268 2.72 6.07 15.60
C GLU A 268 2.50 4.54 15.58
N ARG A 269 1.44 4.06 16.22
CA ARG A 269 1.07 2.64 16.18
C ARG A 269 0.79 2.16 14.75
N PHE A 270 0.04 2.96 13.99
CA PHE A 270 -0.22 2.62 12.59
C PHE A 270 1.04 2.67 11.74
N LEU A 271 1.93 3.63 11.99
CA LEU A 271 3.20 3.80 11.30
C LEU A 271 4.07 2.56 11.47
N ASP A 272 4.16 2.04 12.70
CA ASP A 272 4.86 0.79 12.97
C ASP A 272 4.24 -0.39 12.21
N VAL A 273 2.94 -0.62 12.36
CA VAL A 273 2.23 -1.71 11.67
C VAL A 273 2.35 -1.59 10.14
N TYR A 274 2.17 -0.38 9.60
CA TYR A 274 2.26 -0.15 8.15
C TYR A 274 3.65 -0.46 7.60
N ASN A 275 4.68 -0.05 8.32
CA ASN A 275 6.06 -0.22 7.88
C ASN A 275 6.59 -1.65 8.07
N THR A 276 6.22 -2.32 9.18
CA THR A 276 6.87 -3.55 9.63
C THR A 276 6.01 -4.81 9.51
N ARG A 277 4.69 -4.69 9.33
CA ARG A 277 3.77 -5.84 9.30
C ARG A 277 2.81 -5.87 8.11
N ARG A 278 2.54 -4.70 7.51
CA ARG A 278 1.55 -4.60 6.44
C ARG A 278 2.14 -4.94 5.07
N PRO A 279 1.76 -6.10 4.44
CA PRO A 279 2.22 -6.44 3.09
C PRO A 279 1.74 -5.40 2.07
N HIS A 280 2.63 -4.99 1.17
CA HIS A 280 2.35 -3.94 0.21
C HIS A 280 2.30 -4.49 -1.23
N GLU A 281 1.12 -4.47 -1.88
CA GLU A 281 0.93 -5.05 -3.22
C GLU A 281 1.87 -4.46 -4.29
N ALA A 282 2.21 -3.16 -4.20
CA ALA A 282 3.13 -2.53 -5.14
C ALA A 282 4.60 -2.91 -4.91
N LEU A 283 4.90 -3.62 -3.84
CA LEU A 283 6.21 -4.16 -3.49
C LEU A 283 6.23 -5.70 -3.57
N ASP A 284 5.32 -6.28 -4.36
CA ASP A 284 5.16 -7.73 -4.45
C ASP A 284 4.92 -8.39 -3.09
N PHE A 285 4.13 -7.71 -2.25
CA PHE A 285 3.81 -8.08 -0.86
C PHE A 285 4.97 -8.01 0.13
N ALA A 286 6.14 -7.49 -0.27
CA ALA A 286 7.19 -7.18 0.69
C ALA A 286 6.75 -6.06 1.66
N LEU A 287 7.39 -6.02 2.83
CA LEU A 287 7.18 -4.98 3.81
C LEU A 287 7.93 -3.70 3.40
N PRO A 288 7.35 -2.52 3.65
CA PRO A 288 8.03 -1.25 3.37
C PRO A 288 9.42 -1.15 4.02
N ILE A 289 9.57 -1.63 5.26
CA ILE A 289 10.84 -1.61 5.99
C ILE A 289 11.89 -2.49 5.31
N ASP A 290 11.52 -3.70 4.86
CA ASP A 290 12.46 -4.60 4.19
C ASP A 290 12.93 -4.00 2.86
N ARG A 291 11.98 -3.40 2.11
CA ARG A 291 12.31 -2.72 0.85
C ARG A 291 13.22 -1.50 1.05
N TYR A 292 13.08 -0.82 2.18
CA TYR A 292 13.91 0.32 2.52
C TYR A 292 15.31 -0.10 2.96
N LEU A 293 15.44 -1.09 3.83
CA LEU A 293 16.72 -1.55 4.37
C LEU A 293 17.50 -2.43 3.38
N ARG A 294 16.79 -3.25 2.60
CA ARG A 294 17.35 -4.21 1.64
C ARG A 294 16.84 -3.92 0.22
N PRO A 295 17.23 -2.80 -0.40
CA PRO A 295 16.83 -2.54 -1.77
C PRO A 295 17.34 -3.67 -2.68
N PRO A 296 16.57 -4.06 -3.72
CA PRO A 296 17.06 -5.01 -4.71
C PRO A 296 18.35 -4.51 -5.34
N ALA A 297 19.23 -5.41 -5.74
CA ALA A 297 20.43 -5.07 -6.47
C ALA A 297 20.05 -4.24 -7.72
N ILE A 298 20.57 -3.01 -7.81
CA ILE A 298 20.28 -2.12 -8.93
C ILE A 298 21.26 -2.46 -10.04
N THR A 299 20.73 -2.90 -11.18
CA THR A 299 21.42 -2.70 -12.45
C THR A 299 21.46 -1.19 -12.67
N LEU A 300 22.66 -0.60 -12.70
CA LEU A 300 22.86 0.83 -12.87
C LEU A 300 22.22 1.29 -14.19
N GLU A 301 21.11 2.03 -14.10
CA GLU A 301 20.57 2.79 -15.22
C GLU A 301 20.95 4.26 -15.09
N PRO A 302 21.22 4.96 -16.22
CA PRO A 302 21.81 6.30 -16.23
C PRO A 302 20.87 7.34 -15.59
N ALA A 303 21.48 8.41 -15.11
CA ALA A 303 20.88 9.51 -14.36
C ALA A 303 19.53 10.01 -14.91
N ILE A 304 18.56 10.12 -14.02
CA ILE A 304 17.23 10.70 -14.30
C ILE A 304 17.40 12.18 -14.66
N GLN A 305 17.34 12.52 -15.94
CA GLN A 305 17.10 13.90 -16.35
C GLN A 305 15.63 14.24 -16.14
N ILE A 306 15.31 14.78 -14.96
CA ILE A 306 14.02 15.45 -14.75
C ILE A 306 14.10 16.74 -15.54
N GLY A 307 13.37 16.83 -16.65
CA GLY A 307 13.27 18.03 -17.47
C GLY A 307 12.84 19.24 -16.63
N LEU A 308 13.81 20.04 -16.24
CA LEU A 308 13.59 21.34 -15.61
C LEU A 308 13.03 22.28 -16.68
N CYS A 309 11.75 22.62 -16.57
CA CYS A 309 11.21 23.77 -17.27
C CYS A 309 11.85 25.01 -16.64
N GLY A 310 12.83 25.61 -17.36
CA GLY A 310 13.51 26.80 -16.92
C GLY A 310 12.54 27.92 -16.59
N SER A 311 12.78 28.54 -15.45
CA SER A 311 12.33 29.89 -15.18
C SER A 311 12.89 30.80 -16.30
N ARG A 312 12.00 31.28 -17.18
CA ARG A 312 12.32 32.46 -17.98
C ARG A 312 12.23 33.70 -17.07
N PRO A 313 13.09 34.69 -17.31
CA PRO A 313 13.23 35.89 -16.51
C PRO A 313 11.97 36.73 -16.47
#